data_e06995e396cad0ba270acfc3fac53500
#
_entry.id   e06995e396cad0ba270acfc3fac53500
#
_cell.length_a   1.000
_cell.length_b   1.000
_cell.length_c   1.000
_cell.angle_alpha   90.00
_cell.angle_beta   90.00
_cell.angle_gamma   90.00
#
_symmetry.space_group_name_H-M   'P 1'
#
loop_
_entity.id
_entity.type
_entity.pdbx_description
1 polymer ?
#
loop_
_entity_poly.entity_id
_entity_poly.type
_entity_poly.pdbx_seq_one_letter_code
_entity_poly.pdbx_strand_id
1 'polypeptide(L)'
;MSIPTSFIDQLLDQTDIVDVVGRRIPLNKKGSNFWCQCPFHDDSNPSMAVNQEKQFFYCFVCQESGNAIHFIRRYENLDFVDAIETLASSAGMTVPYENNKQEKSKPSGLVEKAVKFYQANLNEKIASQAVQYLKDRKITGATAKRFNIGYAQDKWDGLLNHFGSDIPKKELDESGLFSKKDDRFYDRFRGRVIFPIRNIKGDFIAMGGRIIDEGEPKYLNSPETSFFNKSNELFGLYEVKELEKNISSLIVVEGYMDVIGLYEHGIKNAVATLGTAVTPNHVSKIMRYTNKIFFAFDGDLAGGKAAWKAVENTFPIIREDINIHFVFFEQGHDPDSFINENGLKAFQKLLDGSISLSSYFLSKVKEFNLETLEGRAQAAAFAIPMVNKINNSVIKEVYANEVSKLCGMDIKTIDAPSSVLNRKEESDNAIRSNSNIPVRVKAVINIFSALLAFPAIAHEPIFDELKDDPKFNFLFTILDLYRQTPDIKPSRIIESLESDQIKGYFSEAVVAGLELSEKNALMLVNDCMDILLKNQKDREQILKDKYNVESITPAERRDLQQIILKKEEITDDDRNWLKKLSSKQD
;
A
#
# COMPACT_ATOMS: atom_id res chain seq x y z
N MET A 1 18.17 -0.58 -5.04
CA MET A 1 19.24 0.19 -4.38
C MET A 1 18.97 0.15 -2.89
N SER A 2 19.87 -0.40 -2.09
CA SER A 2 19.80 -0.14 -0.67
C SER A 2 20.69 1.06 -0.37
N ILE A 3 20.15 2.01 0.33
CA ILE A 3 20.92 3.11 0.88
C ILE A 3 21.43 2.59 2.22
N PRO A 4 22.74 2.69 2.51
CA PRO A 4 23.29 2.24 3.76
C PRO A 4 22.52 2.84 4.94
N THR A 5 22.16 2.03 5.91
CA THR A 5 21.47 2.51 7.11
C THR A 5 22.31 3.58 7.82
N SER A 6 23.62 3.40 7.84
CA SER A 6 24.57 4.39 8.37
C SER A 6 24.50 5.76 7.69
N PHE A 7 24.22 5.81 6.38
CA PHE A 7 24.00 7.07 5.67
C PHE A 7 22.66 7.72 6.04
N ILE A 8 21.60 6.91 6.15
CA ILE A 8 20.30 7.40 6.57
C ILE A 8 20.39 8.04 7.96
N ASP A 9 21.15 7.41 8.86
CA ASP A 9 21.42 7.96 10.19
C ASP A 9 22.16 9.28 10.13
N GLN A 10 23.25 9.31 9.35
CA GLN A 10 24.05 10.52 9.19
C GLN A 10 23.22 11.66 8.57
N LEU A 11 22.33 11.34 7.61
CA LEU A 11 21.43 12.32 7.02
C LEU A 11 20.43 12.86 8.04
N LEU A 12 19.83 11.99 8.85
CA LEU A 12 18.90 12.40 9.91
C LEU A 12 19.60 13.20 11.00
N ASP A 13 20.86 12.88 11.32
CA ASP A 13 21.67 13.63 12.29
C ASP A 13 22.03 15.03 11.81
N GLN A 14 22.19 15.23 10.50
CA GLN A 14 22.49 16.52 9.89
C GLN A 14 21.23 17.32 9.50
N THR A 15 20.04 16.74 9.67
CA THR A 15 18.78 17.35 9.27
C THR A 15 17.96 17.71 10.49
N ASP A 16 17.59 18.99 10.64
CA ASP A 16 16.65 19.42 11.66
C ASP A 16 15.22 19.35 11.13
N ILE A 17 14.36 18.56 11.76
CA ILE A 17 12.96 18.39 11.36
C ILE A 17 12.18 19.69 11.41
N VAL A 18 12.51 20.59 12.34
CA VAL A 18 11.85 21.91 12.45
C VAL A 18 12.16 22.75 11.22
N ASP A 19 13.39 22.72 10.73
CA ASP A 19 13.78 23.39 9.49
C ASP A 19 13.11 22.77 8.26
N VAL A 20 13.04 21.45 8.22
CA VAL A 20 12.40 20.71 7.10
C VAL A 20 10.92 21.04 7.01
N VAL A 21 10.21 20.98 8.11
CA VAL A 21 8.78 21.31 8.16
C VAL A 21 8.58 22.83 7.98
N GLY A 22 9.37 23.65 8.67
CA GLY A 22 9.25 25.10 8.66
C GLY A 22 9.46 25.76 7.30
N ARG A 23 10.27 25.14 6.40
CA ARG A 23 10.39 25.60 5.00
C ARG A 23 9.13 25.38 4.17
N ARG A 24 8.18 24.55 4.64
CA ARG A 24 6.96 24.16 3.92
C ARG A 24 5.70 24.65 4.58
N ILE A 25 5.68 24.72 5.91
CA ILE A 25 4.51 25.05 6.71
C ILE A 25 4.95 26.02 7.84
N PRO A 26 4.21 27.12 8.06
CA PRO A 26 4.50 28.01 9.18
C PRO A 26 4.39 27.29 10.52
N LEU A 27 5.45 27.36 11.34
CA LEU A 27 5.53 26.73 12.65
C LEU A 27 5.43 27.79 13.76
N ASN A 28 4.61 27.51 14.79
CA ASN A 28 4.46 28.34 15.97
C ASN A 28 5.01 27.61 17.20
N LYS A 29 6.00 28.18 17.87
CA LYS A 29 6.59 27.58 19.07
C LYS A 29 5.63 27.67 20.25
N LYS A 30 5.34 26.54 20.91
CA LYS A 30 4.53 26.46 22.12
C LYS A 30 5.13 25.40 23.06
N GLY A 31 5.77 25.87 24.14
CA GLY A 31 6.54 25.01 25.04
C GLY A 31 7.79 24.44 24.36
N SER A 32 8.03 23.15 24.53
CA SER A 32 9.13 22.41 23.91
C SER A 32 8.86 22.01 22.45
N ASN A 33 7.63 22.17 21.96
CA ASN A 33 7.21 21.76 20.63
C ASN A 33 6.91 22.96 19.73
N PHE A 34 6.99 22.71 18.41
CA PHE A 34 6.51 23.62 17.38
C PHE A 34 5.19 23.06 16.84
N TRP A 35 4.18 23.93 16.65
CA TRP A 35 2.84 23.53 16.24
C TRP A 35 2.46 24.15 14.91
N CYS A 36 1.76 23.38 14.09
CA CYS A 36 1.17 23.82 12.82
C CYS A 36 -0.15 23.11 12.53
N GLN A 37 -0.88 23.63 11.56
CA GLN A 37 -1.96 22.87 10.93
C GLN A 37 -1.36 21.65 10.23
N CYS A 38 -2.00 20.49 10.39
CA CYS A 38 -1.54 19.26 9.78
C CYS A 38 -1.79 19.28 8.26
N PRO A 39 -0.77 19.04 7.42
CA PRO A 39 -0.96 19.03 5.96
C PRO A 39 -1.53 17.71 5.44
N PHE A 40 -1.78 16.73 6.31
CA PHE A 40 -2.16 15.37 5.92
C PHE A 40 -3.65 15.09 6.08
N HIS A 41 -4.42 16.05 6.62
CA HIS A 41 -5.88 16.05 6.68
C HIS A 41 -6.39 17.50 6.62
N ASP A 42 -7.68 17.67 6.41
CA ASP A 42 -8.31 19.02 6.47
C ASP A 42 -8.32 19.51 7.92
N ASP A 43 -7.46 20.49 8.22
CA ASP A 43 -7.16 20.96 9.56
C ASP A 43 -7.37 22.48 9.69
N SER A 44 -8.33 22.88 10.50
CA SER A 44 -8.61 24.28 10.79
C SER A 44 -7.89 24.83 12.04
N ASN A 45 -7.34 23.94 12.89
CA ASN A 45 -6.63 24.29 14.12
C ASN A 45 -5.27 23.59 14.17
N PRO A 46 -4.22 24.18 14.75
CA PRO A 46 -2.93 23.53 14.88
C PRO A 46 -3.03 22.21 15.65
N SER A 47 -2.95 21.10 14.96
CA SER A 47 -3.06 19.74 15.52
C SER A 47 -1.79 18.91 15.37
N MET A 48 -0.80 19.37 14.59
CA MET A 48 0.48 18.69 14.43
C MET A 48 1.57 19.36 15.27
N ALA A 49 2.20 18.56 16.14
CA ALA A 49 3.36 18.96 16.93
C ALA A 49 4.65 18.45 16.28
N VAL A 50 5.68 19.30 16.23
CA VAL A 50 7.04 18.96 15.78
C VAL A 50 7.99 19.16 16.95
N ASN A 51 8.66 18.11 17.38
CA ASN A 51 9.61 18.13 18.48
C ASN A 51 11.04 18.15 17.94
N GLN A 52 11.75 19.25 18.22
CA GLN A 52 13.11 19.45 17.76
C GLN A 52 14.13 18.54 18.44
N GLU A 53 13.99 18.31 19.76
CA GLU A 53 14.92 17.50 20.53
C GLU A 53 14.84 16.02 20.10
N LYS A 54 13.61 15.52 19.90
CA LYS A 54 13.35 14.13 19.49
C LYS A 54 13.42 13.93 17.97
N GLN A 55 13.55 14.99 17.18
CA GLN A 55 13.56 14.99 15.71
C GLN A 55 12.36 14.24 15.10
N PHE A 56 11.15 14.59 15.58
CA PHE A 56 9.92 13.87 15.32
C PHE A 56 8.69 14.76 15.21
N PHE A 57 7.72 14.40 14.34
CA PHE A 57 6.42 15.07 14.30
C PHE A 57 5.29 14.08 14.60
N TYR A 58 4.20 14.60 15.15
CA TYR A 58 2.97 13.83 15.42
C TYR A 58 1.73 14.72 15.29
N CYS A 59 0.71 14.23 14.57
CA CYS A 59 -0.61 14.86 14.51
C CYS A 59 -1.59 14.18 15.48
N PHE A 60 -2.18 14.94 16.39
CA PHE A 60 -3.12 14.41 17.40
C PHE A 60 -4.51 14.09 16.84
N VAL A 61 -4.81 14.48 15.59
CA VAL A 61 -6.10 14.23 14.94
C VAL A 61 -6.01 13.02 14.02
N CYS A 62 -5.14 13.05 12.99
CA CYS A 62 -5.01 11.94 12.03
C CYS A 62 -3.96 10.90 12.42
N GLN A 63 -3.22 11.11 13.51
CA GLN A 63 -2.16 10.22 14.03
C GLN A 63 -0.97 10.03 13.08
N GLU A 64 -0.88 10.81 12.00
CA GLU A 64 0.29 10.80 11.12
C GLU A 64 1.52 11.25 11.89
N SER A 65 2.63 10.52 11.74
CA SER A 65 3.81 10.73 12.57
C SER A 65 5.07 10.21 11.90
N GLY A 66 6.23 10.75 12.29
CA GLY A 66 7.52 10.27 11.78
C GLY A 66 8.66 11.26 11.91
N ASN A 67 9.78 10.92 11.27
CA ASN A 67 10.97 11.76 11.16
C ASN A 67 10.92 12.68 9.92
N ALA A 68 12.01 13.40 9.66
CA ALA A 68 12.13 14.29 8.50
C ALA A 68 11.93 13.57 7.16
N ILE A 69 12.43 12.34 7.02
CA ILE A 69 12.26 11.53 5.80
C ILE A 69 10.77 11.18 5.61
N HIS A 70 10.12 10.73 6.66
CA HIS A 70 8.69 10.41 6.61
C HIS A 70 7.84 11.63 6.25
N PHE A 71 8.15 12.79 6.86
CA PHE A 71 7.45 14.04 6.56
C PHE A 71 7.57 14.40 5.07
N ILE A 72 8.78 14.38 4.50
CA ILE A 72 9.01 14.68 3.08
C ILE A 72 8.27 13.68 2.17
N ARG A 73 8.33 12.39 2.49
CA ARG A 73 7.61 11.35 1.76
C ARG A 73 6.13 11.65 1.64
N ARG A 74 5.50 12.01 2.76
CA ARG A 74 4.07 12.29 2.83
C ARG A 74 3.70 13.64 2.24
N TYR A 75 4.49 14.67 2.52
CA TYR A 75 4.19 16.04 2.10
C TYR A 75 4.41 16.25 0.60
N GLU A 76 5.51 15.75 0.05
CA GLU A 76 5.85 15.87 -1.37
C GLU A 76 5.42 14.64 -2.21
N ASN A 77 4.82 13.66 -1.55
CA ASN A 77 4.32 12.45 -2.18
C ASN A 77 5.41 11.64 -2.90
N LEU A 78 6.57 11.50 -2.25
CA LEU A 78 7.75 10.83 -2.76
C LEU A 78 7.84 9.38 -2.26
N ASP A 79 8.57 8.53 -2.99
CA ASP A 79 9.00 7.26 -2.45
C ASP A 79 10.14 7.44 -1.43
N PHE A 80 10.55 6.34 -0.77
CA PHE A 80 11.56 6.40 0.29
C PHE A 80 12.93 6.89 -0.23
N VAL A 81 13.33 6.45 -1.40
CA VAL A 81 14.62 6.81 -2.01
C VAL A 81 14.60 8.26 -2.47
N ASP A 82 13.53 8.69 -3.14
CA ASP A 82 13.37 10.07 -3.61
C ASP A 82 13.32 11.07 -2.44
N ALA A 83 12.71 10.70 -1.29
CA ALA A 83 12.71 11.54 -0.10
C ALA A 83 14.11 11.68 0.51
N ILE A 84 14.88 10.59 0.56
CA ILE A 84 16.29 10.64 1.02
C ILE A 84 17.13 11.50 0.07
N GLU A 85 16.99 11.35 -1.25
CA GLU A 85 17.69 12.18 -2.24
C GLU A 85 17.34 13.67 -2.07
N THR A 86 16.06 13.99 -1.83
CA THR A 86 15.60 15.37 -1.61
C THR A 86 16.22 15.98 -0.35
N LEU A 87 16.21 15.24 0.76
CA LEU A 87 16.82 15.69 2.01
C LEU A 87 18.33 15.78 1.91
N ALA A 88 19.01 14.78 1.31
CA ALA A 88 20.44 14.77 1.11
C ALA A 88 20.90 15.95 0.26
N SER A 89 20.20 16.24 -0.84
CA SER A 89 20.45 17.43 -1.66
C SER A 89 20.32 18.72 -0.85
N SER A 90 19.28 18.82 0.00
CA SER A 90 19.06 20.00 0.87
C SER A 90 20.13 20.14 1.96
N ALA A 91 20.74 19.03 2.39
CA ALA A 91 21.83 18.97 3.36
C ALA A 91 23.23 19.05 2.71
N GLY A 92 23.32 19.16 1.38
CA GLY A 92 24.59 19.16 0.65
C GLY A 92 25.31 17.80 0.66
N MET A 93 24.59 16.71 0.89
CA MET A 93 25.11 15.35 0.97
C MET A 93 24.87 14.58 -0.34
N THR A 94 25.82 13.72 -0.71
CA THR A 94 25.63 12.79 -1.83
C THR A 94 25.23 11.44 -1.30
N VAL A 95 24.12 10.88 -1.79
CA VAL A 95 23.60 9.59 -1.36
C VAL A 95 24.54 8.47 -1.82
N PRO A 96 25.20 7.71 -0.91
CA PRO A 96 25.97 6.54 -1.26
C PRO A 96 25.00 5.37 -1.45
N TYR A 97 25.04 4.75 -2.60
CA TYR A 97 24.30 3.52 -2.84
C TYR A 97 25.21 2.32 -2.60
N GLU A 98 24.81 1.41 -1.71
CA GLU A 98 25.53 0.15 -1.55
C GLU A 98 25.39 -0.69 -2.81
N ASN A 99 26.55 -1.11 -3.33
CA ASN A 99 26.68 -2.05 -4.44
C ASN A 99 26.28 -3.47 -4.02
N ASN A 100 25.05 -3.68 -3.57
CA ASN A 100 24.40 -4.96 -3.74
C ASN A 100 23.77 -4.96 -5.13
N LYS A 101 24.38 -5.69 -6.05
CA LYS A 101 24.08 -5.86 -7.47
C LYS A 101 22.58 -5.89 -7.83
N GLN A 102 21.92 -4.79 -7.67
CA GLN A 102 20.78 -4.31 -8.39
C GLN A 102 20.81 -2.79 -8.31
N GLU A 103 21.76 -2.18 -9.05
CA GLU A 103 21.52 -0.83 -9.53
C GLU A 103 20.11 -0.88 -10.13
N LYS A 104 19.16 -0.11 -9.60
CA LYS A 104 18.11 0.42 -10.46
C LYS A 104 18.88 1.31 -11.44
N SER A 105 19.37 0.69 -12.48
CA SER A 105 20.04 1.39 -13.57
C SER A 105 19.07 2.49 -14.00
N LYS A 106 19.56 3.73 -14.09
CA LYS A 106 18.81 4.76 -14.84
C LYS A 106 18.38 4.09 -16.13
N PRO A 107 17.13 4.33 -16.61
CA PRO A 107 16.68 3.74 -17.86
C PRO A 107 17.81 3.91 -18.86
N SER A 108 18.26 2.82 -19.47
CA SER A 108 19.41 2.89 -20.35
C SER A 108 19.07 3.92 -21.43
N GLY A 109 19.97 4.80 -21.77
CA GLY A 109 19.77 5.76 -22.87
C GLY A 109 19.36 5.09 -24.18
N LEU A 110 19.40 3.74 -24.24
CA LEU A 110 18.91 2.92 -25.33
C LEU A 110 17.39 3.00 -25.50
N VAL A 111 16.60 3.01 -24.42
CA VAL A 111 15.14 3.09 -24.54
C VAL A 111 14.74 4.43 -25.18
N GLU A 112 15.35 5.53 -24.76
CA GLU A 112 15.10 6.85 -25.36
C GLU A 112 15.56 6.92 -26.82
N LYS A 113 16.71 6.35 -27.15
CA LYS A 113 17.20 6.26 -28.55
C LYS A 113 16.26 5.43 -29.41
N ALA A 114 15.77 4.30 -28.88
CA ALA A 114 14.79 3.46 -29.58
C ALA A 114 13.46 4.20 -29.83
N VAL A 115 12.97 4.97 -28.86
CA VAL A 115 11.79 5.82 -29.05
C VAL A 115 12.01 6.78 -30.21
N LYS A 116 13.13 7.50 -30.24
CA LYS A 116 13.46 8.44 -31.34
C LYS A 116 13.56 7.73 -32.70
N PHE A 117 14.15 6.53 -32.71
CA PHE A 117 14.23 5.71 -33.93
C PHE A 117 12.84 5.30 -34.45
N TYR A 118 11.97 4.80 -33.59
CA TYR A 118 10.62 4.40 -33.96
C TYR A 118 9.74 5.59 -34.35
N GLN A 119 9.93 6.77 -33.72
CA GLN A 119 9.27 8.01 -34.15
C GLN A 119 9.71 8.45 -35.53
N ALA A 120 11.01 8.38 -35.84
CA ALA A 120 11.53 8.69 -37.17
C ALA A 120 10.91 7.74 -38.20
N ASN A 121 10.86 6.45 -37.94
CA ASN A 121 10.26 5.45 -38.83
C ASN A 121 8.78 5.76 -39.15
N LEU A 122 8.01 6.28 -38.17
CA LEU A 122 6.61 6.59 -38.36
C LEU A 122 6.39 7.69 -39.44
N ASN A 123 7.38 8.54 -39.64
CA ASN A 123 7.34 9.64 -40.66
C ASN A 123 7.81 9.17 -42.04
N GLU A 124 8.28 7.96 -42.19
CA GLU A 124 8.75 7.40 -43.43
C GLU A 124 7.62 6.73 -44.24
N LYS A 125 7.80 6.64 -45.58
CA LYS A 125 6.81 6.00 -46.49
C LYS A 125 6.51 4.56 -46.10
N ILE A 126 7.46 3.83 -45.51
CA ILE A 126 7.31 2.43 -45.07
C ILE A 126 6.27 2.28 -43.93
N ALA A 127 5.96 3.35 -43.22
CA ALA A 127 4.97 3.34 -42.13
C ALA A 127 3.54 3.67 -42.63
N SER A 128 3.26 3.64 -43.94
CA SER A 128 1.96 4.03 -44.46
C SER A 128 0.79 3.27 -43.86
N GLN A 129 0.92 1.96 -43.61
CA GLN A 129 -0.11 1.15 -42.91
C GLN A 129 -0.27 1.57 -41.45
N ALA A 130 0.83 1.84 -40.72
CA ALA A 130 0.78 2.31 -39.37
C ALA A 130 0.10 3.68 -39.24
N VAL A 131 0.44 4.59 -40.15
CA VAL A 131 -0.19 5.90 -40.23
C VAL A 131 -1.68 5.79 -40.59
N GLN A 132 -2.05 4.90 -41.52
CA GLN A 132 -3.45 4.67 -41.87
C GLN A 132 -4.22 4.09 -40.65
N TYR A 133 -3.65 3.09 -39.96
CA TYR A 133 -4.22 2.55 -38.75
C TYR A 133 -4.52 3.65 -37.70
N LEU A 134 -3.56 4.56 -37.43
CA LEU A 134 -3.76 5.68 -36.51
C LEU A 134 -4.86 6.65 -36.98
N LYS A 135 -4.93 6.93 -38.28
CA LYS A 135 -6.00 7.76 -38.87
C LYS A 135 -7.36 7.10 -38.73
N ASP A 136 -7.47 5.79 -39.00
CA ASP A 136 -8.73 5.04 -38.86
C ASP A 136 -9.23 5.05 -37.42
N ARG A 137 -8.31 5.12 -36.46
CA ARG A 137 -8.58 5.33 -35.04
C ARG A 137 -8.77 6.80 -34.65
N LYS A 138 -8.84 7.72 -35.65
CA LYS A 138 -9.01 9.18 -35.45
C LYS A 138 -7.93 9.85 -34.62
N ILE A 139 -6.73 9.26 -34.52
CA ILE A 139 -5.61 9.81 -33.76
C ILE A 139 -4.90 10.86 -34.61
N THR A 140 -4.82 12.09 -34.09
CA THR A 140 -4.12 13.19 -34.78
C THR A 140 -2.60 13.09 -34.62
N GLY A 141 -1.87 13.77 -35.52
CA GLY A 141 -0.41 13.88 -35.42
C GLY A 141 0.04 14.58 -34.14
N ALA A 142 -0.76 15.48 -33.57
CA ALA A 142 -0.49 16.16 -32.30
C ALA A 142 -0.54 15.17 -31.14
N THR A 143 -1.55 14.32 -31.08
CA THR A 143 -1.69 13.27 -30.07
C THR A 143 -0.62 12.20 -30.25
N ALA A 144 -0.32 11.76 -31.47
CA ALA A 144 0.76 10.84 -31.76
C ALA A 144 2.12 11.38 -31.24
N LYS A 145 2.39 12.67 -31.44
CA LYS A 145 3.59 13.35 -30.93
C LYS A 145 3.57 13.45 -29.41
N ARG A 146 2.43 13.74 -28.78
CA ARG A 146 2.30 13.84 -27.31
C ARG A 146 2.67 12.54 -26.61
N PHE A 147 2.18 11.42 -27.12
CA PHE A 147 2.47 10.09 -26.61
C PHE A 147 3.72 9.44 -27.19
N ASN A 148 4.49 10.16 -28.01
CA ASN A 148 5.71 9.69 -28.66
C ASN A 148 5.50 8.39 -29.45
N ILE A 149 4.33 8.24 -30.10
CA ILE A 149 4.00 7.05 -30.90
C ILE A 149 5.02 6.87 -32.01
N GLY A 150 5.44 5.63 -32.23
CA GLY A 150 6.42 5.24 -33.24
C GLY A 150 5.97 4.04 -34.04
N TYR A 151 6.82 3.61 -34.97
CA TYR A 151 6.62 2.39 -35.75
C TYR A 151 7.87 1.53 -35.80
N ALA A 152 7.74 0.28 -35.36
CA ALA A 152 8.74 -0.75 -35.54
C ALA A 152 8.49 -1.48 -36.85
N GLN A 153 9.39 -1.31 -37.82
CA GLN A 153 9.34 -2.01 -39.12
C GLN A 153 9.37 -3.54 -38.89
N ASP A 154 8.82 -4.28 -39.85
CA ASP A 154 8.91 -5.74 -39.81
C ASP A 154 10.29 -6.23 -40.26
N LYS A 155 11.29 -6.01 -39.40
CA LYS A 155 12.67 -6.42 -39.55
C LYS A 155 13.18 -7.05 -38.28
N TRP A 156 14.00 -8.11 -38.43
CA TRP A 156 14.54 -8.85 -37.29
C TRP A 156 15.64 -8.10 -36.52
N ASP A 157 16.30 -7.15 -37.16
CA ASP A 157 17.50 -6.49 -36.67
C ASP A 157 17.55 -4.97 -36.99
N GLY A 158 16.42 -4.37 -37.29
CA GLY A 158 16.34 -2.96 -37.70
C GLY A 158 16.82 -2.00 -36.61
N LEU A 159 16.36 -2.18 -35.36
CA LEU A 159 16.80 -1.40 -34.22
C LEU A 159 18.22 -1.79 -33.79
N LEU A 160 18.54 -3.09 -33.81
CA LEU A 160 19.85 -3.60 -33.46
C LEU A 160 20.94 -3.02 -34.38
N ASN A 161 20.70 -3.00 -35.68
CA ASN A 161 21.62 -2.40 -36.68
C ASN A 161 21.71 -0.88 -36.51
N HIS A 162 20.62 -0.20 -36.14
CA HIS A 162 20.63 1.23 -35.86
C HIS A 162 21.55 1.58 -34.68
N PHE A 163 21.60 0.74 -33.68
CA PHE A 163 22.49 0.96 -32.52
C PHE A 163 23.95 0.62 -32.81
N GLY A 164 24.25 -0.26 -33.78
CA GLY A 164 25.60 -0.71 -34.09
C GLY A 164 26.13 -1.76 -33.12
N SER A 165 27.40 -2.13 -33.32
CA SER A 165 28.05 -3.24 -32.58
C SER A 165 28.64 -2.86 -31.23
N ASP A 166 28.68 -1.56 -30.88
CA ASP A 166 29.46 -1.07 -29.75
C ASP A 166 28.70 -1.13 -28.40
N ILE A 167 27.44 -1.57 -28.41
CA ILE A 167 26.65 -1.68 -27.19
C ILE A 167 26.96 -2.99 -26.46
N PRO A 168 27.27 -2.92 -25.15
CA PRO A 168 27.49 -4.10 -24.35
C PRO A 168 26.29 -5.05 -24.38
N LYS A 169 26.53 -6.38 -24.57
CA LYS A 169 25.46 -7.39 -24.58
C LYS A 169 24.58 -7.35 -23.34
N LYS A 170 25.14 -7.01 -22.19
CA LYS A 170 24.40 -6.85 -20.93
C LYS A 170 23.38 -5.72 -21.02
N GLU A 171 23.73 -4.58 -21.63
CA GLU A 171 22.82 -3.45 -21.79
C GLU A 171 21.69 -3.75 -22.78
N LEU A 172 21.99 -4.51 -23.85
CA LEU A 172 20.95 -5.01 -24.78
C LEU A 172 19.94 -5.90 -24.04
N ASP A 173 20.42 -6.83 -23.23
CA ASP A 173 19.60 -7.77 -22.47
C ASP A 173 18.71 -7.07 -21.43
N GLU A 174 19.29 -6.11 -20.69
CA GLU A 174 18.62 -5.34 -19.66
C GLU A 174 17.64 -4.29 -20.20
N SER A 175 17.77 -3.88 -21.47
CA SER A 175 16.93 -2.83 -22.07
C SER A 175 15.47 -3.21 -22.27
N GLY A 176 15.16 -4.51 -22.35
CA GLY A 176 13.83 -5.01 -22.69
C GLY A 176 13.39 -4.74 -24.15
N LEU A 177 14.28 -4.25 -25.01
CA LEU A 177 14.03 -3.92 -26.43
C LEU A 177 14.29 -5.11 -27.35
N PHE A 178 15.10 -6.07 -26.91
CA PHE A 178 15.54 -7.21 -27.70
C PHE A 178 15.06 -8.51 -27.09
N SER A 179 14.96 -9.52 -27.93
CA SER A 179 14.81 -10.91 -27.53
C SER A 179 16.09 -11.66 -27.90
N LYS A 180 16.39 -12.75 -27.18
CA LYS A 180 17.60 -13.55 -27.38
C LYS A 180 17.24 -14.99 -27.74
N LYS A 181 17.91 -15.51 -28.77
CA LYS A 181 17.85 -16.93 -29.15
C LYS A 181 19.24 -17.38 -29.57
N ASP A 182 19.72 -18.49 -29.04
CA ASP A 182 21.05 -19.08 -29.35
C ASP A 182 22.18 -18.02 -29.30
N ASP A 183 22.22 -17.20 -28.22
CA ASP A 183 23.16 -16.08 -28.01
C ASP A 183 23.09 -14.94 -29.05
N ARG A 184 22.11 -14.93 -29.92
CA ARG A 184 21.89 -13.85 -30.88
C ARG A 184 20.73 -12.97 -30.41
N PHE A 185 20.93 -11.66 -30.44
CA PHE A 185 19.87 -10.69 -30.21
C PHE A 185 19.13 -10.40 -31.49
N TYR A 186 17.83 -10.13 -31.36
CA TYR A 186 16.96 -9.64 -32.42
C TYR A 186 15.91 -8.70 -31.87
N ASP A 187 15.38 -7.82 -32.71
CA ASP A 187 14.38 -6.83 -32.29
C ASP A 187 13.13 -7.51 -31.72
N ARG A 188 12.74 -7.09 -30.52
CA ARG A 188 11.54 -7.61 -29.87
C ARG A 188 10.27 -7.15 -30.58
N PHE A 189 10.25 -5.89 -30.99
CA PHE A 189 9.10 -5.27 -31.66
C PHE A 189 9.32 -5.26 -33.17
N ARG A 190 8.40 -5.85 -33.91
CA ARG A 190 8.42 -5.93 -35.38
C ARG A 190 7.01 -5.81 -35.91
N GLY A 191 6.80 -5.04 -37.02
CA GLY A 191 5.50 -4.82 -37.63
C GLY A 191 4.47 -4.19 -36.68
N ARG A 192 4.91 -3.29 -35.79
CA ARG A 192 4.05 -2.80 -34.69
C ARG A 192 4.06 -1.28 -34.58
N VAL A 193 2.89 -0.73 -34.28
CA VAL A 193 2.79 0.62 -33.70
C VAL A 193 3.31 0.57 -32.29
N ILE A 194 4.21 1.49 -31.93
CA ILE A 194 4.91 1.52 -30.65
C ILE A 194 4.33 2.62 -29.77
N PHE A 195 4.06 2.27 -28.51
CA PHE A 195 3.59 3.14 -27.45
C PHE A 195 4.66 3.19 -26.34
N PRO A 196 5.50 4.22 -26.33
CA PRO A 196 6.51 4.37 -25.28
C PRO A 196 5.88 4.59 -23.91
N ILE A 197 6.42 3.92 -22.89
CA ILE A 197 5.97 4.00 -21.51
C ILE A 197 6.95 4.86 -20.73
N ARG A 198 6.45 5.88 -20.01
CA ARG A 198 7.24 6.77 -19.16
C ARG A 198 6.98 6.51 -17.69
N ASN A 199 8.02 6.69 -16.89
CA ASN A 199 7.84 6.82 -15.45
C ASN A 199 7.30 8.23 -15.11
N ILE A 200 7.00 8.47 -13.83
CA ILE A 200 6.47 9.75 -13.37
C ILE A 200 7.44 10.94 -13.51
N LYS A 201 8.75 10.67 -13.70
CA LYS A 201 9.79 11.69 -13.96
C LYS A 201 9.90 12.04 -15.45
N GLY A 202 9.23 11.29 -16.33
CA GLY A 202 9.23 11.48 -17.77
C GLY A 202 10.25 10.62 -18.52
N ASP A 203 11.06 9.80 -17.82
CA ASP A 203 12.00 8.91 -18.45
C ASP A 203 11.29 7.78 -19.17
N PHE A 204 11.74 7.43 -20.38
CA PHE A 204 11.24 6.27 -21.11
C PHE A 204 11.81 5.00 -20.49
N ILE A 205 10.92 4.14 -19.97
CA ILE A 205 11.29 2.93 -19.22
C ILE A 205 10.94 1.63 -19.93
N ALA A 206 10.02 1.66 -20.87
CA ALA A 206 9.55 0.48 -21.60
C ALA A 206 8.74 0.90 -22.85
N MET A 207 8.22 -0.10 -23.56
CA MET A 207 7.33 0.08 -24.70
C MET A 207 6.22 -0.96 -24.73
N GLY A 208 5.05 -0.55 -25.23
CA GLY A 208 4.03 -1.44 -25.76
C GLY A 208 4.08 -1.43 -27.29
N GLY A 209 3.72 -2.53 -27.91
CA GLY A 209 3.65 -2.62 -29.37
C GLY A 209 2.38 -3.32 -29.83
N ARG A 210 1.57 -2.69 -30.66
CA ARG A 210 0.38 -3.29 -31.29
C ARG A 210 0.70 -3.74 -32.71
N ILE A 211 0.44 -4.99 -33.04
CA ILE A 211 0.59 -5.50 -34.40
C ILE A 211 -0.44 -4.84 -35.33
N ILE A 212 -0.04 -4.49 -36.56
CA ILE A 212 -0.91 -3.85 -37.55
C ILE A 212 -1.60 -4.93 -38.38
N ASP A 213 -0.84 -5.93 -38.81
CA ASP A 213 -1.32 -7.05 -39.62
C ASP A 213 -1.88 -8.18 -38.72
N GLU A 214 -2.33 -9.26 -39.34
CA GLU A 214 -2.74 -10.48 -38.65
C GLU A 214 -1.53 -11.09 -37.92
N GLY A 215 -1.71 -11.46 -36.65
CA GLY A 215 -0.66 -12.08 -35.85
C GLY A 215 -0.91 -11.98 -34.35
N GLU A 216 -0.27 -12.89 -33.62
CA GLU A 216 -0.33 -12.94 -32.15
C GLU A 216 1.06 -12.71 -31.54
N PRO A 217 1.13 -12.08 -30.37
CA PRO A 217 0.01 -11.45 -29.63
C PRO A 217 -0.37 -10.10 -30.24
N LYS A 218 -1.66 -9.74 -30.16
CA LYS A 218 -2.18 -8.43 -30.63
C LYS A 218 -1.43 -7.26 -29.99
N TYR A 219 -1.20 -7.32 -28.68
CA TYR A 219 -0.35 -6.40 -27.92
C TYR A 219 0.83 -7.13 -27.31
N LEU A 220 2.01 -6.54 -27.46
CA LEU A 220 3.26 -7.04 -26.90
C LEU A 220 3.89 -5.93 -26.05
N ASN A 221 4.21 -6.22 -24.79
CA ASN A 221 4.89 -5.29 -23.89
C ASN A 221 6.35 -5.67 -23.69
N SER A 222 7.17 -4.68 -23.31
CA SER A 222 8.51 -4.99 -22.78
C SER A 222 8.41 -5.99 -21.63
N PRO A 223 9.42 -6.85 -21.44
CA PRO A 223 9.51 -7.69 -20.25
C PRO A 223 9.74 -6.84 -19.01
N GLU A 224 9.62 -7.45 -17.83
CA GLU A 224 10.07 -6.83 -16.58
C GLU A 224 11.58 -6.55 -16.67
N THR A 225 12.00 -5.36 -16.19
CA THR A 225 13.41 -4.95 -16.14
C THR A 225 13.73 -4.36 -14.77
N SER A 226 14.98 -4.02 -14.51
CA SER A 226 15.38 -3.36 -13.26
C SER A 226 14.71 -1.98 -13.04
N PHE A 227 14.22 -1.35 -14.10
CA PHE A 227 13.58 -0.02 -14.10
C PHE A 227 12.11 -0.04 -14.56
N PHE A 228 11.57 -1.17 -14.97
CA PHE A 228 10.19 -1.30 -15.42
C PHE A 228 9.48 -2.49 -14.77
N ASN A 229 8.42 -2.22 -14.03
CA ASN A 229 7.55 -3.21 -13.42
C ASN A 229 6.09 -2.91 -13.77
N LYS A 230 5.45 -3.80 -14.53
CA LYS A 230 4.06 -3.64 -15.00
C LYS A 230 3.06 -3.50 -13.87
N SER A 231 3.31 -4.16 -12.74
CA SER A 231 2.44 -4.10 -11.57
C SER A 231 2.52 -2.77 -10.80
N ASN A 232 3.43 -1.88 -11.19
CA ASN A 232 3.69 -0.61 -10.51
C ASN A 232 3.57 0.61 -11.44
N GLU A 233 3.64 0.42 -12.76
CA GLU A 233 3.63 1.51 -13.72
C GLU A 233 2.27 1.66 -14.42
N LEU A 234 1.92 2.90 -14.75
CA LEU A 234 0.68 3.26 -15.44
C LEU A 234 1.02 4.07 -16.71
N PHE A 235 0.49 3.64 -17.84
CA PHE A 235 0.59 4.40 -19.08
C PHE A 235 -0.25 5.67 -18.97
N GLY A 236 0.26 6.79 -19.45
CA GLY A 236 -0.45 8.07 -19.47
C GLY A 236 -0.30 8.90 -18.20
N LEU A 237 0.19 8.34 -17.07
CA LEU A 237 0.25 9.08 -15.80
C LEU A 237 1.21 10.28 -15.84
N TYR A 238 2.32 10.17 -16.55
CA TYR A 238 3.23 11.31 -16.79
C TYR A 238 2.53 12.40 -17.60
N GLU A 239 1.84 12.02 -18.66
CA GLU A 239 1.11 12.92 -19.55
C GLU A 239 0.01 13.68 -18.82
N VAL A 240 -0.70 13.02 -17.90
CA VAL A 240 -1.71 13.66 -17.03
C VAL A 240 -1.05 14.68 -16.10
N LYS A 241 0.01 14.27 -15.39
CA LYS A 241 0.73 15.12 -14.42
C LYS A 241 1.35 16.36 -15.07
N GLU A 242 1.80 16.26 -16.32
CA GLU A 242 2.32 17.40 -17.10
C GLU A 242 1.25 18.45 -17.40
N LEU A 243 -0.02 18.04 -17.52
CA LEU A 243 -1.12 18.93 -17.83
C LEU A 243 -1.74 19.55 -16.59
N GLU A 244 -1.82 18.80 -15.50
CA GLU A 244 -2.51 19.20 -14.28
C GLU A 244 -1.64 18.95 -13.04
N LYS A 245 -1.31 20.05 -12.32
CA LYS A 245 -0.58 19.93 -11.03
C LYS A 245 -1.45 19.29 -9.95
N ASN A 246 -2.73 19.61 -9.91
CA ASN A 246 -3.71 19.05 -8.98
C ASN A 246 -4.73 18.24 -9.77
N ILE A 247 -4.57 16.93 -9.77
CA ILE A 247 -5.41 16.01 -10.53
C ILE A 247 -6.71 15.79 -9.74
N SER A 248 -7.82 16.32 -10.29
CA SER A 248 -9.14 16.24 -9.63
C SER A 248 -9.72 14.81 -9.63
N SER A 249 -9.43 14.03 -10.66
CA SER A 249 -9.81 12.61 -10.75
C SER A 249 -8.94 11.88 -11.76
N LEU A 250 -8.83 10.54 -11.64
CA LEU A 250 -8.19 9.69 -12.65
C LEU A 250 -9.17 8.63 -13.14
N ILE A 251 -9.14 8.39 -14.44
CA ILE A 251 -9.90 7.33 -15.11
C ILE A 251 -8.91 6.22 -15.47
N VAL A 252 -9.10 5.04 -14.89
CA VAL A 252 -8.25 3.86 -15.10
C VAL A 252 -8.92 2.96 -16.12
N VAL A 253 -8.26 2.73 -17.24
CA VAL A 253 -8.70 1.89 -18.36
C VAL A 253 -7.74 0.70 -18.56
N GLU A 254 -8.05 -0.21 -19.49
CA GLU A 254 -7.25 -1.43 -19.68
C GLU A 254 -6.09 -1.25 -20.67
N GLY A 255 -6.25 -0.41 -21.70
CA GLY A 255 -5.34 -0.36 -22.84
C GLY A 255 -4.77 1.01 -23.18
N TYR A 256 -3.69 0.98 -23.96
CA TYR A 256 -3.05 2.20 -24.51
C TYR A 256 -3.99 3.00 -25.38
N MET A 257 -4.78 2.29 -26.22
CA MET A 257 -5.67 2.93 -27.18
C MET A 257 -6.81 3.66 -26.48
N ASP A 258 -7.30 3.10 -25.35
CA ASP A 258 -8.35 3.76 -24.57
C ASP A 258 -7.86 5.11 -24.02
N VAL A 259 -6.64 5.16 -23.46
CA VAL A 259 -6.04 6.42 -23.00
C VAL A 259 -5.89 7.42 -24.14
N ILE A 260 -5.37 6.97 -25.27
CA ILE A 260 -5.09 7.85 -26.42
C ILE A 260 -6.39 8.32 -27.07
N GLY A 261 -7.38 7.43 -27.23
CA GLY A 261 -8.70 7.77 -27.76
C GLY A 261 -9.45 8.74 -26.87
N LEU A 262 -9.45 8.52 -25.56
CA LEU A 262 -10.02 9.45 -24.58
C LEU A 262 -9.33 10.81 -24.63
N TYR A 263 -7.99 10.83 -24.71
CA TYR A 263 -7.20 12.05 -24.81
C TYR A 263 -7.57 12.86 -26.08
N GLU A 264 -7.73 12.20 -27.24
CA GLU A 264 -8.11 12.83 -28.52
C GLU A 264 -9.47 13.54 -28.41
N HIS A 265 -10.40 12.97 -27.62
CA HIS A 265 -11.73 13.55 -27.37
C HIS A 265 -11.78 14.53 -26.19
N GLY A 266 -10.61 14.94 -25.66
CA GLY A 266 -10.52 15.96 -24.61
C GLY A 266 -10.56 15.44 -23.18
N ILE A 267 -10.63 14.13 -22.93
CA ILE A 267 -10.50 13.51 -21.62
C ILE A 267 -9.03 13.22 -21.36
N LYS A 268 -8.37 14.10 -20.61
CA LYS A 268 -6.92 14.13 -20.48
C LYS A 268 -6.41 13.50 -19.19
N ASN A 269 -7.29 12.97 -18.34
CA ASN A 269 -7.00 12.37 -17.05
C ASN A 269 -7.17 10.84 -17.04
N ALA A 270 -7.01 10.20 -18.20
CA ALA A 270 -7.04 8.74 -18.34
C ALA A 270 -5.65 8.13 -18.21
N VAL A 271 -5.55 6.97 -17.55
CA VAL A 271 -4.34 6.15 -17.39
C VAL A 271 -4.68 4.68 -17.63
N ALA A 272 -3.73 3.89 -18.11
CA ALA A 272 -3.97 2.46 -18.33
C ALA A 272 -2.99 1.57 -17.55
N THR A 273 -3.47 0.38 -17.19
CA THR A 273 -2.63 -0.74 -16.79
C THR A 273 -1.91 -1.34 -18.01
N LEU A 274 -0.84 -2.10 -17.76
CA LEU A 274 0.08 -2.53 -18.83
C LEU A 274 -0.12 -4.01 -19.21
N GLY A 275 -1.37 -4.39 -19.50
CA GLY A 275 -1.73 -5.78 -19.82
C GLY A 275 -1.70 -6.69 -18.58
N THR A 276 -1.95 -6.12 -17.42
CA THR A 276 -2.13 -6.81 -16.14
C THR A 276 -3.38 -6.26 -15.46
N ALA A 277 -4.03 -7.08 -14.63
CA ALA A 277 -5.10 -6.57 -13.77
C ALA A 277 -4.59 -5.43 -12.86
N VAL A 278 -5.50 -4.57 -12.44
CA VAL A 278 -5.20 -3.52 -11.43
C VAL A 278 -4.61 -4.16 -10.18
N THR A 279 -3.44 -3.70 -9.74
CA THR A 279 -2.74 -4.21 -8.57
C THR A 279 -2.89 -3.25 -7.38
N PRO A 280 -2.63 -3.68 -6.12
CA PRO A 280 -2.57 -2.77 -4.98
C PRO A 280 -1.57 -1.62 -5.18
N ASN A 281 -0.43 -1.88 -5.85
CA ASN A 281 0.57 -0.85 -6.14
C ASN A 281 0.02 0.22 -7.12
N HIS A 282 -0.74 -0.20 -8.15
CA HIS A 282 -1.40 0.75 -9.05
C HIS A 282 -2.37 1.64 -8.27
N VAL A 283 -3.24 1.06 -7.44
CA VAL A 283 -4.20 1.82 -6.64
C VAL A 283 -3.48 2.75 -5.66
N SER A 284 -2.48 2.26 -4.93
CA SER A 284 -1.65 3.08 -4.03
C SER A 284 -0.96 4.23 -4.77
N LYS A 285 -0.47 3.98 -5.99
CA LYS A 285 0.16 5.01 -6.82
C LYS A 285 -0.85 6.08 -7.24
N ILE A 286 -2.05 5.68 -7.68
CA ILE A 286 -3.12 6.60 -8.09
C ILE A 286 -3.59 7.46 -6.91
N MET A 287 -3.79 6.85 -5.73
CA MET A 287 -4.21 7.55 -4.50
C MET A 287 -3.24 8.63 -4.02
N ARG A 288 -2.01 8.67 -4.57
CA ARG A 288 -1.05 9.74 -4.29
C ARG A 288 -1.34 11.01 -5.06
N TYR A 289 -2.11 10.92 -6.15
CA TYR A 289 -2.35 12.05 -7.06
C TYR A 289 -3.78 12.56 -7.03
N THR A 290 -4.74 11.71 -6.63
CA THR A 290 -6.15 12.08 -6.54
C THR A 290 -6.87 11.25 -5.50
N ASN A 291 -7.94 11.82 -4.95
CA ASN A 291 -8.88 11.11 -4.09
C ASN A 291 -10.12 10.58 -4.83
N LYS A 292 -10.24 10.81 -6.16
CA LYS A 292 -11.37 10.35 -6.97
C LYS A 292 -10.91 9.51 -8.15
N ILE A 293 -11.29 8.24 -8.15
CA ILE A 293 -10.82 7.23 -9.12
C ILE A 293 -12.04 6.63 -9.81
N PHE A 294 -12.01 6.58 -11.13
CA PHE A 294 -12.96 5.85 -11.95
C PHE A 294 -12.26 4.66 -12.58
N PHE A 295 -12.74 3.46 -12.33
CA PHE A 295 -12.35 2.27 -13.08
C PHE A 295 -13.34 2.06 -14.23
N ALA A 296 -12.87 2.20 -15.46
CA ALA A 296 -13.66 2.09 -16.67
C ALA A 296 -13.23 0.82 -17.41
N PHE A 297 -14.00 -0.24 -17.23
CA PHE A 297 -13.74 -1.58 -17.77
C PHE A 297 -14.62 -1.89 -18.96
N ASP A 298 -14.14 -2.73 -19.88
CA ASP A 298 -14.87 -3.18 -21.04
C ASP A 298 -16.22 -3.81 -20.65
N GLY A 299 -17.22 -3.69 -21.53
CA GLY A 299 -18.58 -4.16 -21.31
C GLY A 299 -18.77 -5.68 -21.46
N ASP A 300 -17.73 -6.47 -21.20
CA ASP A 300 -17.71 -7.91 -21.35
C ASP A 300 -17.52 -8.67 -20.01
N LEU A 301 -17.51 -10.00 -20.06
CA LEU A 301 -17.29 -10.83 -18.88
C LEU A 301 -15.88 -10.65 -18.27
N ALA A 302 -14.88 -10.29 -19.08
CA ALA A 302 -13.52 -10.04 -18.62
C ALA A 302 -13.45 -8.74 -17.83
N GLY A 303 -14.10 -7.66 -18.29
CA GLY A 303 -14.21 -6.39 -17.56
C GLY A 303 -14.94 -6.55 -16.23
N GLY A 304 -15.98 -7.40 -16.15
CA GLY A 304 -16.63 -7.73 -14.87
C GLY A 304 -15.68 -8.40 -13.87
N LYS A 305 -14.81 -9.31 -14.33
CA LYS A 305 -13.77 -9.94 -13.50
C LYS A 305 -12.68 -8.96 -13.10
N ALA A 306 -12.29 -8.07 -14.02
CA ALA A 306 -11.32 -7.01 -13.75
C ALA A 306 -11.83 -6.04 -12.68
N ALA A 307 -13.11 -5.65 -12.75
CA ALA A 307 -13.77 -4.82 -11.73
C ALA A 307 -13.76 -5.50 -10.36
N TRP A 308 -14.11 -6.78 -10.28
CA TRP A 308 -14.03 -7.51 -9.02
C TRP A 308 -12.61 -7.58 -8.47
N LYS A 309 -11.62 -7.82 -9.34
CA LYS A 309 -10.21 -7.83 -8.95
C LYS A 309 -9.74 -6.47 -8.45
N ALA A 310 -10.25 -5.37 -9.01
CA ALA A 310 -9.99 -4.03 -8.52
C ALA A 310 -10.56 -3.82 -7.10
N VAL A 311 -11.78 -4.35 -6.80
CA VAL A 311 -12.33 -4.36 -5.42
C VAL A 311 -11.38 -5.10 -4.47
N GLU A 312 -11.00 -6.35 -4.82
CA GLU A 312 -10.12 -7.18 -3.98
C GLU A 312 -8.79 -6.50 -3.65
N ASN A 313 -8.21 -5.80 -4.63
CA ASN A 313 -6.90 -5.16 -4.50
C ASN A 313 -6.99 -3.77 -3.84
N THR A 314 -8.17 -3.16 -3.81
CA THR A 314 -8.42 -1.87 -3.17
C THR A 314 -8.72 -2.00 -1.68
N PHE A 315 -9.51 -3.00 -1.28
CA PHE A 315 -9.95 -3.17 0.10
C PHE A 315 -8.83 -3.13 1.15
N PRO A 316 -7.65 -3.79 0.95
CA PRO A 316 -6.56 -3.73 1.93
C PRO A 316 -5.98 -2.33 2.17
N ILE A 317 -6.13 -1.42 1.20
CA ILE A 317 -5.42 -0.13 1.18
C ILE A 317 -6.36 1.08 1.11
N ILE A 318 -7.68 0.85 1.17
CA ILE A 318 -8.67 1.93 1.09
C ILE A 318 -8.57 2.88 2.29
N ARG A 319 -8.76 4.18 2.03
CA ARG A 319 -8.76 5.24 3.03
C ARG A 319 -10.09 5.99 2.98
N GLU A 320 -10.43 6.73 4.04
CA GLU A 320 -11.71 7.43 4.19
C GLU A 320 -11.90 8.55 3.16
N ASP A 321 -10.81 9.17 2.74
CA ASP A 321 -10.81 10.29 1.80
C ASP A 321 -10.93 9.87 0.32
N ILE A 322 -10.93 8.55 0.02
CA ILE A 322 -10.89 8.04 -1.34
C ILE A 322 -12.28 7.66 -1.85
N ASN A 323 -12.62 8.21 -3.00
CA ASN A 323 -13.86 7.94 -3.74
C ASN A 323 -13.56 7.10 -4.98
N ILE A 324 -13.97 5.84 -4.97
CA ILE A 324 -13.78 4.92 -6.08
C ILE A 324 -15.11 4.59 -6.72
N HIS A 325 -15.13 4.67 -8.05
CA HIS A 325 -16.30 4.44 -8.88
C HIS A 325 -15.97 3.45 -10.00
N PHE A 326 -16.96 2.66 -10.39
CA PHE A 326 -16.90 1.75 -11.53
C PHE A 326 -17.81 2.26 -12.65
N VAL A 327 -17.28 2.22 -13.84
CA VAL A 327 -17.97 2.55 -15.09
C VAL A 327 -17.98 1.30 -15.94
N PHE A 328 -19.15 0.88 -16.39
CA PHE A 328 -19.33 -0.28 -17.27
C PHE A 328 -19.90 0.19 -18.59
N PHE A 329 -19.30 -0.25 -19.67
CA PHE A 329 -19.78 0.03 -21.03
C PHE A 329 -20.82 -1.02 -21.42
N GLU A 330 -21.62 -0.71 -22.43
CA GLU A 330 -22.49 -1.67 -23.08
C GLU A 330 -21.68 -2.79 -23.74
N GLN A 331 -22.30 -3.96 -23.91
CA GLN A 331 -21.63 -5.11 -24.49
C GLN A 331 -21.04 -4.79 -25.87
N GLY A 332 -19.76 -5.07 -26.07
CA GLY A 332 -19.03 -4.82 -27.31
C GLY A 332 -18.34 -3.46 -27.40
N HIS A 333 -18.48 -2.60 -26.39
CA HIS A 333 -17.76 -1.34 -26.30
C HIS A 333 -16.62 -1.40 -25.29
N ASP A 334 -15.51 -0.77 -25.68
CA ASP A 334 -14.42 -0.32 -24.82
C ASP A 334 -14.46 1.22 -24.71
N PRO A 335 -13.67 1.85 -23.82
CA PRO A 335 -13.66 3.32 -23.69
C PRO A 335 -13.40 4.07 -25.00
N ASP A 336 -12.46 3.57 -25.85
CA ASP A 336 -12.11 4.17 -27.14
C ASP A 336 -13.28 4.11 -28.13
N SER A 337 -13.87 2.95 -28.34
CA SER A 337 -15.01 2.79 -29.26
C SER A 337 -16.23 3.57 -28.78
N PHE A 338 -16.54 3.53 -27.48
CA PHE A 338 -17.69 4.25 -26.94
C PHE A 338 -17.60 5.76 -27.17
N ILE A 339 -16.44 6.38 -26.85
CA ILE A 339 -16.29 7.83 -27.02
C ILE A 339 -16.25 8.23 -28.50
N ASN A 340 -15.70 7.38 -29.37
CA ASN A 340 -15.67 7.59 -30.81
C ASN A 340 -17.07 7.60 -31.44
N GLU A 341 -18.00 6.81 -30.93
CA GLU A 341 -19.36 6.67 -31.43
C GLU A 341 -20.34 7.65 -30.78
N ASN A 342 -20.24 7.81 -29.44
CA ASN A 342 -21.25 8.54 -28.66
C ASN A 342 -20.79 9.95 -28.24
N GLY A 343 -19.49 10.23 -28.33
CA GLY A 343 -18.90 11.54 -28.07
C GLY A 343 -18.73 11.87 -26.59
N LEU A 344 -18.08 13.00 -26.33
CA LEU A 344 -17.67 13.45 -24.99
C LEU A 344 -18.83 13.58 -24.00
N LYS A 345 -19.97 14.14 -24.42
CA LYS A 345 -21.14 14.35 -23.53
C LYS A 345 -21.73 13.04 -23.03
N ALA A 346 -21.79 12.02 -23.87
CA ALA A 346 -22.28 10.70 -23.48
C ALA A 346 -21.32 10.04 -22.50
N PHE A 347 -20.01 10.16 -22.73
CA PHE A 347 -19.01 9.63 -21.82
C PHE A 347 -19.06 10.33 -20.45
N GLN A 348 -19.21 11.65 -20.39
CA GLN A 348 -19.38 12.38 -19.13
C GLN A 348 -20.63 11.92 -18.37
N LYS A 349 -21.76 11.73 -19.07
CA LYS A 349 -22.97 11.19 -18.46
C LYS A 349 -22.77 9.78 -17.90
N LEU A 350 -21.94 8.97 -18.57
CA LEU A 350 -21.58 7.64 -18.06
C LEU A 350 -20.75 7.71 -16.78
N LEU A 351 -19.79 8.65 -16.70
CA LEU A 351 -19.03 8.93 -15.48
C LEU A 351 -19.93 9.40 -14.33
N ASP A 352 -20.88 10.28 -14.61
CA ASP A 352 -21.84 10.78 -13.62
C ASP A 352 -22.77 9.67 -13.10
N GLY A 353 -23.09 8.69 -13.93
CA GLY A 353 -23.87 7.50 -13.59
C GLY A 353 -23.06 6.33 -13.02
N SER A 354 -21.79 6.54 -12.74
CA SER A 354 -20.88 5.50 -12.24
C SER A 354 -21.30 4.93 -10.88
N ILE A 355 -20.97 3.67 -10.65
CA ILE A 355 -21.35 2.94 -9.41
C ILE A 355 -20.22 3.06 -8.40
N SER A 356 -20.51 3.47 -7.16
CA SER A 356 -19.48 3.53 -6.10
C SER A 356 -18.95 2.14 -5.73
N LEU A 357 -17.72 2.07 -5.21
CA LEU A 357 -17.09 0.84 -4.73
C LEU A 357 -18.00 0.07 -3.77
N SER A 358 -18.59 0.77 -2.81
CA SER A 358 -19.51 0.15 -1.84
C SER A 358 -20.78 -0.39 -2.51
N SER A 359 -21.39 0.40 -3.41
CA SER A 359 -22.60 -0.04 -4.12
C SER A 359 -22.33 -1.25 -5.02
N TYR A 360 -21.17 -1.26 -5.71
CA TYR A 360 -20.75 -2.39 -6.54
C TYR A 360 -20.51 -3.65 -5.70
N PHE A 361 -19.75 -3.54 -4.60
CA PHE A 361 -19.54 -4.66 -3.67
C PHE A 361 -20.87 -5.21 -3.13
N LEU A 362 -21.74 -4.34 -2.62
CA LEU A 362 -23.03 -4.76 -2.06
C LEU A 362 -23.98 -5.32 -3.13
N SER A 363 -23.86 -4.87 -4.39
CA SER A 363 -24.63 -5.48 -5.49
C SER A 363 -24.26 -6.96 -5.69
N LYS A 364 -22.98 -7.31 -5.54
CA LYS A 364 -22.50 -8.71 -5.61
C LYS A 364 -23.01 -9.55 -4.44
N VAL A 365 -23.12 -8.97 -3.26
CA VAL A 365 -23.74 -9.64 -2.10
C VAL A 365 -25.24 -9.89 -2.35
N LYS A 366 -25.93 -8.99 -3.04
CA LYS A 366 -27.36 -9.10 -3.38
C LYS A 366 -27.64 -10.09 -4.53
N GLU A 367 -26.64 -10.60 -5.23
CA GLU A 367 -26.82 -11.67 -6.23
C GLU A 367 -27.25 -13.01 -5.59
N PHE A 368 -27.00 -13.19 -4.29
CA PHE A 368 -27.48 -14.34 -3.53
C PHE A 368 -28.96 -14.19 -3.14
N ASN A 369 -29.65 -15.31 -2.99
CA ASN A 369 -31.07 -15.28 -2.56
C ASN A 369 -31.20 -14.95 -1.07
N LEU A 370 -31.29 -13.65 -0.75
CA LEU A 370 -31.37 -13.16 0.63
C LEU A 370 -32.69 -13.45 1.34
N GLU A 371 -33.69 -14.01 0.66
CA GLU A 371 -34.96 -14.40 1.25
C GLU A 371 -34.87 -15.73 2.02
N THR A 372 -33.90 -16.60 1.64
CA THR A 372 -33.66 -17.89 2.29
C THR A 372 -32.53 -17.82 3.31
N LEU A 373 -32.55 -18.69 4.32
CA LEU A 373 -31.48 -18.80 5.32
C LEU A 373 -30.16 -19.22 4.67
N GLU A 374 -30.24 -20.19 3.75
CA GLU A 374 -29.07 -20.70 3.01
C GLU A 374 -28.46 -19.63 2.12
N GLY A 375 -29.27 -18.85 1.41
CA GLY A 375 -28.80 -17.76 0.56
C GLY A 375 -28.15 -16.63 1.37
N ARG A 376 -28.70 -16.29 2.54
CA ARG A 376 -28.08 -15.34 3.47
C ARG A 376 -26.74 -15.86 4.02
N ALA A 377 -26.67 -17.16 4.35
CA ALA A 377 -25.41 -17.77 4.78
C ALA A 377 -24.36 -17.76 3.66
N GLN A 378 -24.74 -18.04 2.41
CA GLN A 378 -23.84 -17.96 1.24
C GLN A 378 -23.37 -16.53 1.00
N ALA A 379 -24.25 -15.55 1.07
CA ALA A 379 -23.93 -14.12 0.95
C ALA A 379 -22.94 -13.68 2.03
N ALA A 380 -23.13 -14.09 3.28
CA ALA A 380 -22.21 -13.82 4.38
C ALA A 380 -20.86 -14.49 4.16
N ALA A 381 -20.84 -15.77 3.77
CA ALA A 381 -19.59 -16.50 3.47
C ALA A 381 -18.80 -15.88 2.32
N PHE A 382 -19.47 -15.27 1.35
CA PHE A 382 -18.83 -14.51 0.26
C PHE A 382 -18.29 -13.15 0.75
N ALA A 383 -19.07 -12.40 1.54
CA ALA A 383 -18.76 -11.02 1.89
C ALA A 383 -17.73 -10.90 3.03
N ILE A 384 -17.79 -11.76 4.07
CA ILE A 384 -16.94 -11.69 5.26
C ILE A 384 -15.44 -11.71 4.93
N PRO A 385 -14.91 -12.64 4.11
CA PRO A 385 -13.50 -12.66 3.76
C PRO A 385 -13.04 -11.38 3.05
N MET A 386 -13.95 -10.74 2.30
CA MET A 386 -13.65 -9.48 1.60
C MET A 386 -13.60 -8.31 2.58
N VAL A 387 -14.59 -8.17 3.45
CA VAL A 387 -14.62 -7.14 4.49
C VAL A 387 -13.40 -7.27 5.42
N ASN A 388 -12.96 -8.50 5.69
CA ASN A 388 -11.78 -8.77 6.52
C ASN A 388 -10.46 -8.34 5.88
N LYS A 389 -10.38 -8.17 4.55
CA LYS A 389 -9.23 -7.58 3.88
C LYS A 389 -9.07 -6.07 4.16
N ILE A 390 -10.11 -5.38 4.62
CA ILE A 390 -10.06 -3.95 4.90
C ILE A 390 -9.25 -3.72 6.17
N ASN A 391 -8.10 -3.03 6.04
CA ASN A 391 -7.22 -2.72 7.17
C ASN A 391 -7.73 -1.53 8.00
N ASN A 392 -8.40 -0.58 7.36
CA ASN A 392 -8.98 0.58 8.04
C ASN A 392 -10.18 0.16 8.90
N SER A 393 -10.08 0.32 10.21
CA SER A 393 -11.07 -0.16 11.17
C SER A 393 -12.44 0.52 11.00
N VAL A 394 -12.47 1.82 10.68
CA VAL A 394 -13.72 2.58 10.51
C VAL A 394 -14.45 2.11 9.26
N ILE A 395 -13.75 2.03 8.13
CA ILE A 395 -14.32 1.55 6.87
C ILE A 395 -14.76 0.10 7.02
N LYS A 396 -13.93 -0.76 7.62
CA LYS A 396 -14.27 -2.17 7.90
C LYS A 396 -15.56 -2.28 8.68
N GLU A 397 -15.73 -1.48 9.73
CA GLU A 397 -16.95 -1.48 10.55
C GLU A 397 -18.19 -1.06 9.75
N VAL A 398 -18.08 -0.03 8.91
CA VAL A 398 -19.19 0.42 8.05
C VAL A 398 -19.60 -0.68 7.08
N TYR A 399 -18.64 -1.31 6.39
CA TYR A 399 -18.94 -2.41 5.46
C TYR A 399 -19.52 -3.63 6.18
N ALA A 400 -18.97 -4.01 7.34
CA ALA A 400 -19.49 -5.11 8.15
C ALA A 400 -20.95 -4.87 8.58
N ASN A 401 -21.28 -3.65 9.00
CA ASN A 401 -22.64 -3.28 9.38
C ASN A 401 -23.62 -3.36 8.19
N GLU A 402 -23.22 -2.91 6.99
CA GLU A 402 -24.09 -3.00 5.80
C GLU A 402 -24.29 -4.46 5.36
N VAL A 403 -23.24 -5.30 5.38
CA VAL A 403 -23.37 -6.74 5.09
C VAL A 403 -24.23 -7.44 6.16
N SER A 404 -24.06 -7.09 7.45
CA SER A 404 -24.90 -7.60 8.55
C SER A 404 -26.38 -7.33 8.33
N LYS A 405 -26.74 -6.10 7.93
CA LYS A 405 -28.12 -5.72 7.60
C LYS A 405 -28.67 -6.55 6.44
N LEU A 406 -27.89 -6.74 5.37
CA LEU A 406 -28.31 -7.50 4.20
C LEU A 406 -28.52 -8.99 4.51
N CYS A 407 -27.59 -9.60 5.25
CA CYS A 407 -27.64 -11.02 5.57
C CYS A 407 -28.55 -11.33 6.78
N GLY A 408 -29.00 -10.31 7.54
CA GLY A 408 -29.78 -10.50 8.76
C GLY A 408 -29.00 -11.24 9.86
N MET A 409 -27.66 -11.06 9.91
CA MET A 409 -26.73 -11.73 10.82
C MET A 409 -25.77 -10.69 11.39
N ASP A 410 -25.39 -10.82 12.67
CA ASP A 410 -24.33 -9.98 13.22
C ASP A 410 -22.96 -10.55 12.84
N ILE A 411 -22.34 -9.96 11.84
CA ILE A 411 -21.02 -10.40 11.31
C ILE A 411 -19.91 -10.22 12.37
N LYS A 412 -20.06 -9.25 13.29
CA LYS A 412 -19.10 -9.04 14.38
C LYS A 412 -18.98 -10.25 15.31
N THR A 413 -20.02 -11.10 15.36
CA THR A 413 -20.02 -12.32 16.17
C THR A 413 -19.41 -13.53 15.47
N ILE A 414 -19.29 -13.52 14.15
CA ILE A 414 -18.78 -14.67 13.36
C ILE A 414 -17.24 -14.68 13.32
N ASP A 415 -16.59 -13.52 13.37
CA ASP A 415 -15.12 -13.40 13.44
C ASP A 415 -14.56 -13.29 14.87
N ALA A 416 -15.39 -13.19 15.88
CA ALA A 416 -14.95 -13.30 17.25
C ALA A 416 -14.77 -14.79 17.60
N PRO A 417 -13.59 -15.24 18.01
CA PRO A 417 -13.52 -16.50 18.74
C PRO A 417 -14.50 -16.36 19.90
N SER A 418 -15.36 -17.35 20.05
CA SER A 418 -16.49 -17.42 21.01
C SER A 418 -16.11 -17.01 22.44
N SER A 419 -16.11 -15.74 22.71
CA SER A 419 -15.92 -15.21 24.07
C SER A 419 -16.57 -13.84 24.24
N VAL A 420 -17.88 -13.73 23.92
CA VAL A 420 -18.68 -12.59 24.44
C VAL A 420 -20.11 -13.03 24.69
N LEU A 421 -20.33 -13.68 25.82
CA LEU A 421 -21.61 -13.68 26.51
C LEU A 421 -21.28 -13.39 27.97
N ASN A 422 -21.28 -12.12 28.34
CA ASN A 422 -21.67 -11.61 29.64
C ASN A 422 -21.41 -10.10 29.70
N ARG A 423 -22.40 -9.32 29.27
CA ARG A 423 -22.59 -7.96 29.80
C ARG A 423 -23.69 -8.03 30.82
N LYS A 424 -23.36 -7.94 32.07
CA LYS A 424 -24.20 -7.37 33.11
C LYS A 424 -23.73 -5.96 33.39
N GLU A 425 -24.73 -5.08 33.36
CA GLU A 425 -24.69 -3.70 33.76
C GLU A 425 -24.14 -3.55 35.18
N GLU A 426 -23.22 -2.63 35.37
CA GLU A 426 -23.13 -1.87 36.62
C GLU A 426 -22.68 -0.45 36.30
N SER A 427 -23.51 0.44 36.79
CA SER A 427 -23.51 1.88 36.65
C SER A 427 -22.48 2.57 37.57
N ASP A 428 -22.10 3.74 37.10
CA ASP A 428 -21.80 4.99 37.82
C ASP A 428 -20.42 5.27 38.41
N ASN A 429 -19.97 6.34 37.85
CA ASN A 429 -19.31 7.53 38.42
C ASN A 429 -17.81 7.74 38.19
N ALA A 430 -17.66 8.74 37.35
CA ALA A 430 -16.82 9.92 37.51
C ALA A 430 -15.38 9.91 36.96
N ILE A 431 -15.22 10.96 36.20
CA ILE A 431 -14.06 11.71 35.78
C ILE A 431 -13.72 11.55 34.30
N ARG A 432 -14.22 12.52 33.54
CA ARG A 432 -13.89 12.80 32.14
C ARG A 432 -12.40 13.06 31.98
N SER A 433 -11.72 12.17 31.28
CA SER A 433 -10.54 12.47 30.48
C SER A 433 -10.70 11.76 29.14
N ASN A 434 -10.60 12.51 28.05
CA ASN A 434 -10.71 12.05 26.68
C ASN A 434 -9.62 11.01 26.35
N SER A 435 -9.99 9.75 26.18
CA SER A 435 -9.40 8.83 25.19
C SER A 435 -10.01 7.43 25.36
N ASN A 436 -10.74 6.96 24.35
CA ASN A 436 -11.24 5.57 24.21
C ASN A 436 -10.11 4.59 23.81
N ILE A 437 -8.94 4.67 24.41
CA ILE A 437 -7.84 3.72 24.15
C ILE A 437 -8.05 2.48 25.01
N PRO A 438 -8.11 1.26 24.43
CA PRO A 438 -8.20 0.02 25.19
C PRO A 438 -7.08 -0.08 26.25
N VAL A 439 -7.40 -0.56 27.44
CA VAL A 439 -6.47 -0.63 28.60
C VAL A 439 -5.15 -1.31 28.24
N ARG A 440 -5.18 -2.36 27.40
CA ARG A 440 -3.98 -3.06 26.92
C ARG A 440 -3.10 -2.21 25.99
N VAL A 441 -3.71 -1.44 25.09
CA VAL A 441 -2.96 -0.53 24.21
C VAL A 441 -2.29 0.54 25.05
N LYS A 442 -2.98 1.07 26.06
CA LYS A 442 -2.40 2.02 27.01
C LYS A 442 -1.24 1.43 27.82
N ALA A 443 -1.31 0.15 28.17
CA ALA A 443 -0.19 -0.55 28.83
C ALA A 443 1.03 -0.63 27.91
N VAL A 444 0.87 -0.96 26.63
CA VAL A 444 1.95 -0.97 25.64
C VAL A 444 2.56 0.43 25.45
N ILE A 445 1.75 1.48 25.33
CA ILE A 445 2.22 2.87 25.21
C ILE A 445 3.02 3.28 26.46
N ASN A 446 2.57 2.89 27.64
CA ASN A 446 3.26 3.17 28.90
C ASN A 446 4.62 2.43 29.00
N ILE A 447 4.71 1.18 28.53
CA ILE A 447 5.99 0.45 28.44
C ILE A 447 6.93 1.19 27.49
N PHE A 448 6.46 1.66 26.33
CA PHE A 448 7.28 2.44 25.41
C PHE A 448 7.75 3.76 26.05
N SER A 449 6.89 4.44 26.80
CA SER A 449 7.25 5.67 27.52
C SER A 449 8.33 5.41 28.59
N ALA A 450 8.26 4.29 29.29
CA ALA A 450 9.27 3.89 30.28
C ALA A 450 10.63 3.57 29.61
N LEU A 451 10.62 2.83 28.49
CA LEU A 451 11.83 2.52 27.71
C LEU A 451 12.46 3.77 27.10
N LEU A 452 11.66 4.74 26.64
CA LEU A 452 12.13 6.01 26.14
C LEU A 452 12.80 6.88 27.21
N ALA A 453 12.30 6.83 28.45
CA ALA A 453 12.86 7.58 29.56
C ALA A 453 14.11 6.87 30.14
N PHE A 454 14.09 5.56 30.22
CA PHE A 454 15.13 4.73 30.83
C PHE A 454 15.41 3.47 29.98
N PRO A 455 16.25 3.56 28.95
CA PRO A 455 16.60 2.44 28.06
C PRO A 455 17.13 1.20 28.78
N ALA A 456 17.76 1.37 29.95
CA ALA A 456 18.29 0.27 30.77
C ALA A 456 17.19 -0.74 31.20
N ILE A 457 15.94 -0.31 31.29
CA ILE A 457 14.78 -1.17 31.59
C ILE A 457 14.61 -2.29 30.56
N ALA A 458 15.13 -2.15 29.35
CA ALA A 458 15.08 -3.20 28.34
C ALA A 458 15.77 -4.51 28.77
N HIS A 459 16.63 -4.47 29.78
CA HIS A 459 17.33 -5.63 30.34
C HIS A 459 16.56 -6.34 31.47
N GLU A 460 15.43 -5.80 31.91
CA GLU A 460 14.64 -6.38 32.98
C GLU A 460 14.05 -7.74 32.57
N PRO A 461 14.21 -8.79 33.45
CA PRO A 461 13.78 -10.15 33.12
C PRO A 461 12.26 -10.31 33.01
N ILE A 462 11.47 -9.34 33.50
CA ILE A 462 10.02 -9.39 33.46
C ILE A 462 9.47 -9.51 32.03
N PHE A 463 10.19 -9.01 31.02
CA PHE A 463 9.78 -9.12 29.62
C PHE A 463 9.87 -10.56 29.09
N ASP A 464 10.70 -11.42 29.68
CA ASP A 464 10.87 -12.81 29.24
C ASP A 464 9.56 -13.61 29.35
N GLU A 465 8.64 -13.19 30.22
CA GLU A 465 7.31 -13.79 30.33
C GLU A 465 6.43 -13.65 29.08
N LEU A 466 6.73 -12.69 28.19
CA LEU A 466 6.02 -12.49 26.92
C LEU A 466 6.77 -13.06 25.71
N LYS A 467 7.97 -13.62 25.88
CA LYS A 467 8.90 -13.99 24.80
C LYS A 467 8.31 -15.00 23.80
N ASP A 468 7.48 -15.90 24.28
CA ASP A 468 6.91 -16.99 23.49
C ASP A 468 5.54 -16.64 22.87
N ASP A 469 5.00 -15.44 23.10
CA ASP A 469 3.76 -14.99 22.50
C ASP A 469 4.04 -14.14 21.22
N PRO A 470 3.74 -14.68 20.01
CA PRO A 470 4.00 -13.98 18.74
C PRO A 470 3.37 -12.58 18.65
N LYS A 471 2.33 -12.31 19.46
CA LYS A 471 1.67 -11.00 19.50
C LYS A 471 2.56 -9.89 20.03
N PHE A 472 3.63 -10.22 20.75
CA PHE A 472 4.57 -9.28 21.35
C PHE A 472 5.93 -9.24 20.65
N ASN A 473 6.10 -9.90 19.48
CA ASN A 473 7.36 -9.86 18.72
C ASN A 473 7.85 -8.43 18.47
N PHE A 474 6.94 -7.49 18.23
CA PHE A 474 7.27 -6.08 18.07
C PHE A 474 7.94 -5.47 19.31
N LEU A 475 7.53 -5.89 20.52
CA LEU A 475 8.13 -5.41 21.76
C LEU A 475 9.58 -5.90 21.86
N PHE A 476 9.84 -7.17 21.53
CA PHE A 476 11.20 -7.72 21.54
C PHE A 476 12.10 -7.06 20.50
N THR A 477 11.57 -6.69 19.34
CA THR A 477 12.32 -5.87 18.36
C THR A 477 12.81 -4.56 19.00
N ILE A 478 11.95 -3.87 19.76
CA ILE A 478 12.30 -2.62 20.45
C ILE A 478 13.28 -2.87 21.60
N LEU A 479 13.04 -3.90 22.42
CA LEU A 479 13.93 -4.26 23.52
C LEU A 479 15.34 -4.58 23.02
N ASP A 480 15.46 -5.37 21.94
CA ASP A 480 16.75 -5.75 21.37
C ASP A 480 17.50 -4.54 20.78
N LEU A 481 16.80 -3.59 20.19
CA LEU A 481 17.40 -2.34 19.72
C LEU A 481 17.99 -1.53 20.90
N TYR A 482 17.25 -1.38 22.00
CA TYR A 482 17.77 -0.70 23.20
C TYR A 482 18.89 -1.47 23.89
N ARG A 483 18.84 -2.81 23.91
CA ARG A 483 19.91 -3.67 24.44
C ARG A 483 21.22 -3.53 23.67
N GLN A 484 21.14 -3.38 22.34
CA GLN A 484 22.30 -3.22 21.46
C GLN A 484 22.81 -1.78 21.44
N THR A 485 21.92 -0.80 21.49
CA THR A 485 22.24 0.63 21.36
C THR A 485 21.34 1.44 22.29
N PRO A 486 21.75 1.62 23.58
CA PRO A 486 20.92 2.32 24.57
C PRO A 486 20.51 3.75 24.17
N ASP A 487 21.37 4.47 23.42
CA ASP A 487 21.13 5.83 22.97
C ASP A 487 20.47 5.90 21.58
N ILE A 488 19.82 4.82 21.15
CA ILE A 488 19.14 4.79 19.85
C ILE A 488 18.03 5.84 19.78
N LYS A 489 18.04 6.63 18.70
CA LYS A 489 17.00 7.66 18.50
C LYS A 489 15.63 7.03 18.25
N PRO A 490 14.54 7.60 18.81
CA PRO A 490 13.17 7.08 18.62
C PRO A 490 12.77 6.93 17.16
N SER A 491 13.23 7.83 16.28
CA SER A 491 12.98 7.76 14.84
C SER A 491 13.47 6.47 14.19
N ARG A 492 14.60 5.92 14.66
CA ARG A 492 15.17 4.66 14.18
C ARG A 492 14.33 3.44 14.59
N ILE A 493 13.85 3.46 15.83
CA ILE A 493 12.99 2.40 16.34
C ILE A 493 11.72 2.34 15.48
N ILE A 494 11.11 3.49 15.17
CA ILE A 494 9.91 3.56 14.34
C ILE A 494 10.15 2.97 12.93
N GLU A 495 11.31 3.23 12.32
CA GLU A 495 11.64 2.68 11.01
C GLU A 495 11.81 1.16 11.02
N SER A 496 12.26 0.58 12.13
CA SER A 496 12.42 -0.87 12.29
C SER A 496 11.11 -1.63 12.54
N LEU A 497 10.04 -0.93 12.89
CA LEU A 497 8.73 -1.54 13.13
C LEU A 497 7.98 -1.78 11.81
N GLU A 498 7.40 -2.96 11.63
CA GLU A 498 6.64 -3.31 10.43
C GLU A 498 5.20 -2.79 10.46
N SER A 499 4.56 -2.79 11.62
CA SER A 499 3.16 -2.43 11.81
C SER A 499 2.96 -0.93 11.99
N ASP A 500 2.18 -0.29 11.11
CA ASP A 500 1.85 1.12 11.24
C ASP A 500 1.09 1.44 12.53
N GLN A 501 0.28 0.50 13.04
CA GLN A 501 -0.41 0.65 14.31
C GLN A 501 0.57 0.70 15.49
N ILE A 502 1.60 -0.15 15.51
CA ILE A 502 2.63 -0.15 16.54
C ILE A 502 3.50 1.10 16.43
N LYS A 503 3.82 1.55 15.21
CA LYS A 503 4.48 2.86 14.99
C LYS A 503 3.69 3.98 15.62
N GLY A 504 2.35 3.99 15.45
CA GLY A 504 1.46 4.98 16.07
C GLY A 504 1.56 4.97 17.60
N TYR A 505 1.49 3.81 18.23
CA TYR A 505 1.61 3.67 19.70
C TYR A 505 2.97 4.12 20.22
N PHE A 506 4.04 3.75 19.53
CA PHE A 506 5.39 4.18 19.91
C PHE A 506 5.54 5.71 19.73
N SER A 507 5.00 6.26 18.65
CA SER A 507 5.01 7.70 18.38
C SER A 507 4.25 8.51 19.43
N GLU A 508 3.10 8.02 19.89
CA GLU A 508 2.34 8.61 20.98
C GLU A 508 3.16 8.66 22.27
N ALA A 509 3.86 7.57 22.60
CA ALA A 509 4.77 7.52 23.73
C ALA A 509 5.91 8.53 23.61
N VAL A 510 6.50 8.70 22.42
CA VAL A 510 7.56 9.68 22.15
C VAL A 510 7.11 11.10 22.44
N VAL A 511 5.89 11.47 22.01
CA VAL A 511 5.36 12.85 22.17
C VAL A 511 4.84 13.10 23.57
N ALA A 512 4.22 12.10 24.21
CA ALA A 512 3.67 12.24 25.57
C ALA A 512 4.74 12.59 26.61
N GLY A 513 5.97 12.10 26.43
CA GLY A 513 7.15 12.49 27.22
C GLY A 513 6.89 12.46 28.73
N LEU A 514 6.67 11.29 29.31
CA LEU A 514 6.44 11.17 30.75
C LEU A 514 7.71 11.53 31.52
N GLU A 515 7.63 12.54 32.40
CA GLU A 515 8.66 12.77 33.39
C GLU A 515 8.55 11.71 34.50
N LEU A 516 9.33 10.63 34.37
CA LEU A 516 9.37 9.53 35.32
C LEU A 516 10.72 9.52 36.04
N SER A 517 10.73 9.12 37.31
CA SER A 517 11.96 8.63 37.93
C SER A 517 12.16 7.15 37.56
N GLU A 518 13.39 6.66 37.59
CA GLU A 518 13.71 5.27 37.24
C GLU A 518 12.87 4.25 38.05
N LYS A 519 12.72 4.48 39.34
CA LYS A 519 11.88 3.65 40.20
C LYS A 519 10.41 3.62 39.79
N ASN A 520 9.87 4.78 39.39
CA ASN A 520 8.48 4.90 38.92
C ASN A 520 8.30 4.26 37.54
N ALA A 521 9.31 4.32 36.68
CA ALA A 521 9.28 3.67 35.39
C ALA A 521 9.26 2.13 35.52
N LEU A 522 10.05 1.56 36.42
CA LEU A 522 10.03 0.12 36.74
C LEU A 522 8.68 -0.31 37.30
N MET A 523 8.11 0.46 38.26
CA MET A 523 6.77 0.17 38.78
C MET A 523 5.71 0.21 37.69
N LEU A 524 5.76 1.20 36.80
CA LEU A 524 4.84 1.33 35.68
C LEU A 524 4.94 0.14 34.72
N VAL A 525 6.17 -0.33 34.41
CA VAL A 525 6.37 -1.52 33.58
C VAL A 525 5.78 -2.76 34.22
N ASN A 526 6.01 -2.98 35.54
CA ASN A 526 5.44 -4.12 36.25
C ASN A 526 3.91 -4.11 36.22
N ASP A 527 3.27 -2.97 36.52
CA ASP A 527 1.81 -2.82 36.43
C ASP A 527 1.27 -3.09 35.02
N CYS A 528 1.99 -2.62 33.99
CA CYS A 528 1.63 -2.85 32.60
C CYS A 528 1.80 -4.32 32.20
N MET A 529 2.86 -4.99 32.66
CA MET A 529 3.09 -6.40 32.41
C MET A 529 2.00 -7.26 33.05
N ASP A 530 1.57 -6.95 34.27
CA ASP A 530 0.44 -7.62 34.93
C ASP A 530 -0.85 -7.52 34.08
N ILE A 531 -1.10 -6.35 33.49
CA ILE A 531 -2.26 -6.15 32.57
C ILE A 531 -2.13 -7.01 31.31
N LEU A 532 -0.93 -7.14 30.75
CA LEU A 532 -0.70 -7.91 29.53
C LEU A 532 -0.75 -9.42 29.79
N LEU A 533 -0.25 -9.88 30.93
CA LEU A 533 -0.17 -11.30 31.35
C LEU A 533 -1.50 -11.84 31.90
N LYS A 534 -2.36 -11.00 32.45
CA LYS A 534 -3.63 -11.39 33.07
C LYS A 534 -4.51 -12.27 32.18
N ASN A 535 -4.44 -12.08 30.85
CA ASN A 535 -5.21 -12.91 29.90
C ASN A 535 -4.56 -14.28 29.60
N GLN A 536 -3.31 -14.55 29.95
CA GLN A 536 -2.74 -15.90 29.77
C GLN A 536 -3.27 -16.83 30.86
N LYS A 537 -3.34 -16.31 32.10
CA LYS A 537 -3.96 -17.07 33.22
C LYS A 537 -5.46 -17.31 33.00
N ASP A 538 -6.17 -16.31 32.48
CA ASP A 538 -7.58 -16.43 32.08
C ASP A 538 -7.78 -17.46 30.96
N ARG A 539 -6.87 -17.54 29.98
CA ARG A 539 -6.96 -18.48 28.86
C ARG A 539 -6.80 -19.94 29.29
N GLU A 540 -5.88 -20.22 30.21
CA GLU A 540 -5.73 -21.58 30.79
C GLU A 540 -7.03 -22.02 31.48
N GLN A 541 -7.61 -21.15 32.31
CA GLN A 541 -8.86 -21.43 33.00
C GLN A 541 -10.05 -21.63 32.00
N ILE A 542 -10.16 -20.78 30.98
CA ILE A 542 -11.17 -20.91 29.93
C ILE A 542 -11.03 -22.25 29.19
N LEU A 543 -9.80 -22.66 28.87
CA LEU A 543 -9.55 -23.94 28.20
C LEU A 543 -9.83 -25.13 29.10
N LYS A 544 -9.51 -25.05 30.41
CA LYS A 544 -9.87 -26.05 31.43
C LYS A 544 -11.40 -26.16 31.56
N ASP A 545 -12.12 -25.04 31.57
CA ASP A 545 -13.57 -25.01 31.64
C ASP A 545 -14.22 -25.61 30.39
N LYS A 546 -13.69 -25.30 29.21
CA LYS A 546 -14.14 -25.90 27.94
C LYS A 546 -13.90 -27.41 27.89
N TYR A 547 -12.80 -27.89 28.46
CA TYR A 547 -12.52 -29.32 28.57
C TYR A 547 -13.55 -30.01 29.43
N ASN A 548 -13.91 -29.41 30.57
CA ASN A 548 -14.84 -29.97 31.54
C ASN A 548 -16.28 -30.11 31.00
N VAL A 549 -16.68 -29.22 30.03
CA VAL A 549 -17.99 -29.28 29.38
C VAL A 549 -17.95 -29.96 28.01
N GLU A 550 -16.86 -30.69 27.71
CA GLU A 550 -16.64 -31.41 26.43
C GLU A 550 -16.74 -30.55 25.15
N SER A 551 -16.54 -29.23 25.26
CA SER A 551 -16.62 -28.29 24.15
C SER A 551 -15.24 -27.88 23.58
N ILE A 552 -14.15 -28.49 24.04
CA ILE A 552 -12.79 -28.17 23.62
C ILE A 552 -12.44 -28.82 22.27
N THR A 553 -11.94 -28.02 21.34
CA THR A 553 -11.46 -28.55 20.05
C THR A 553 -10.08 -29.20 20.16
N PRO A 554 -9.67 -30.08 19.20
CA PRO A 554 -8.34 -30.69 19.20
C PRO A 554 -7.19 -29.68 19.15
N ALA A 555 -7.39 -28.51 18.56
CA ALA A 555 -6.41 -27.42 18.52
C ALA A 555 -6.29 -26.75 19.90
N GLU A 556 -7.41 -26.42 20.53
CA GLU A 556 -7.47 -25.83 21.87
C GLU A 556 -6.92 -26.78 22.94
N ARG A 557 -7.13 -28.09 22.78
CA ARG A 557 -6.53 -29.10 23.68
C ARG A 557 -5.00 -29.10 23.60
N ARG A 558 -4.43 -29.00 22.39
CA ARG A 558 -2.98 -28.87 22.20
C ARG A 558 -2.44 -27.57 22.79
N ASP A 559 -3.19 -26.47 22.64
CA ASP A 559 -2.87 -25.16 23.22
C ASP A 559 -2.82 -25.24 24.76
N LEU A 560 -3.86 -25.81 25.39
CA LEU A 560 -3.87 -26.03 26.84
C LEU A 560 -2.71 -26.89 27.31
N GLN A 561 -2.38 -27.98 26.59
CA GLN A 561 -1.25 -28.83 26.90
C GLN A 561 0.08 -28.04 26.83
N GLN A 562 0.26 -27.18 25.83
CA GLN A 562 1.44 -26.34 25.71
C GLN A 562 1.53 -25.29 26.82
N ILE A 563 0.41 -24.67 27.19
CA ILE A 563 0.36 -23.67 28.27
C ILE A 563 0.80 -24.31 29.59
N ILE A 564 0.33 -25.53 29.89
CA ILE A 564 0.70 -26.23 31.12
C ILE A 564 2.18 -26.65 31.09
N LEU A 565 2.70 -27.17 29.97
CA LEU A 565 4.08 -27.62 29.84
C LEU A 565 5.12 -26.49 29.91
N LYS A 566 4.71 -25.26 29.66
CA LYS A 566 5.58 -24.06 29.70
C LYS A 566 5.70 -23.41 31.06
N LYS A 567 5.00 -23.91 32.08
CA LYS A 567 5.12 -23.40 33.45
C LYS A 567 6.48 -23.77 34.05
N GLU A 568 7.13 -22.84 34.71
CA GLU A 568 8.42 -23.07 35.40
C GLU A 568 8.31 -24.10 36.52
N GLU A 569 7.15 -24.14 37.23
CA GLU A 569 6.82 -25.19 38.23
C GLU A 569 5.52 -25.88 37.83
N ILE A 570 5.60 -27.18 37.53
CA ILE A 570 4.45 -28.01 37.20
C ILE A 570 3.89 -28.57 38.52
N THR A 571 2.73 -28.08 38.93
CA THR A 571 2.02 -28.53 40.12
C THR A 571 1.41 -29.92 39.93
N ASP A 572 0.99 -30.57 41.03
CA ASP A 572 0.30 -31.86 40.93
C ASP A 572 -1.05 -31.77 40.20
N ASP A 573 -1.73 -30.62 40.25
CA ASP A 573 -2.92 -30.35 39.46
C ASP A 573 -2.58 -30.28 37.95
N ASP A 574 -1.51 -29.61 37.60
CA ASP A 574 -1.03 -29.55 36.20
C ASP A 574 -0.66 -30.91 35.64
N ARG A 575 0.00 -31.78 36.45
CA ARG A 575 0.30 -33.19 36.10
C ARG A 575 -0.97 -33.99 35.86
N ASN A 576 -2.00 -33.77 36.68
CA ASN A 576 -3.30 -34.41 36.52
C ASN A 576 -4.00 -33.92 35.22
N TRP A 577 -3.90 -32.63 34.88
CA TRP A 577 -4.42 -32.08 33.62
C TRP A 577 -3.68 -32.67 32.42
N LEU A 578 -2.37 -32.77 32.45
CA LEU A 578 -1.58 -33.38 31.35
C LEU A 578 -1.98 -34.85 31.13
N LYS A 579 -2.24 -35.62 32.20
CA LYS A 579 -2.75 -36.99 32.11
C LYS A 579 -4.16 -37.03 31.45
N LYS A 580 -5.07 -36.13 31.86
CA LYS A 580 -6.41 -36.02 31.28
C LYS A 580 -6.38 -35.65 29.77
N LEU A 581 -5.46 -34.76 29.40
CA LEU A 581 -5.26 -34.33 28.03
C LEU A 581 -4.65 -35.42 27.13
N SER A 582 -3.84 -36.32 27.70
CA SER A 582 -3.21 -37.44 26.99
C SER A 582 -4.12 -38.68 26.87
N SER A 583 -5.08 -38.86 27.80
CA SER A 583 -5.90 -40.08 27.89
C SER A 583 -7.12 -40.12 26.94
N LYS A 584 -7.42 -39.04 26.20
CA LYS A 584 -8.43 -38.96 25.15
C LYS A 584 -7.76 -38.64 23.79
N GLN A 585 -6.87 -39.53 23.32
CA GLN A 585 -6.53 -39.66 21.93
C GLN A 585 -7.46 -40.74 21.32
N ASP A 586 -8.57 -40.28 20.74
CA ASP A 586 -9.31 -40.97 19.68
C ASP A 586 -10.14 -39.95 18.90
#